data_9035cfad192f73b2150a83c67e04a756
#
_entry.id   9035cfad192f73b2150a83c67e04a756
#
_cell.length_a   1.000
_cell.length_b   1.000
_cell.length_c   1.000
_cell.angle_alpha   90.00
_cell.angle_beta   90.00
_cell.angle_gamma   90.00
#
_symmetry.space_group_name_H-M   'P 1'
#
loop_
_entity.id
_entity.type
_entity.pdbx_description
1 polymer ?
#
loop_
_entity_poly.entity_id
_entity_poly.type
_entity_poly.pdbx_seq_one_letter_code
_entity_poly.pdbx_strand_id
1 'polypeptide(L)'
;KAITSGRFLASKGVQLLANYRNPEIMRMVGSTLVDISKGELLDILSDVSASVNECVAIADLKTASLFGTASGIGAAIAGAEGRDLVAMQKFGRSSGMAFQVRDDMLDFDDGSNEATLSGPNIVTSHLLHEAPRPNNHSSLLNPKTRTTNRKILRVLKKAGSLEFAEERASGYADNAKESLRSVKRLRNRKILEEYADYLWKRKD
;
A
#
# COMPACT_ATOMS: atom_id res chain seq x y z
N LYS A 1 3.72 -15.75 -19.71
CA LYS A 1 3.71 -16.79 -18.64
C LYS A 1 3.27 -16.18 -17.30
N ALA A 2 3.90 -15.10 -16.79
CA ALA A 2 3.58 -14.51 -15.47
C ALA A 2 2.09 -14.17 -15.30
N ILE A 3 1.47 -13.47 -16.26
CA ILE A 3 0.04 -13.09 -16.22
C ILE A 3 -0.86 -14.32 -16.06
N THR A 4 -0.59 -15.37 -16.84
CA THR A 4 -1.40 -16.61 -16.82
C THR A 4 -1.24 -17.34 -15.48
N SER A 5 -0.01 -17.39 -14.93
CA SER A 5 0.26 -17.99 -13.62
C SER A 5 -0.43 -17.20 -12.51
N GLY A 6 -0.39 -15.86 -12.54
CA GLY A 6 -1.09 -15.01 -11.58
C GLY A 6 -2.62 -15.24 -11.61
N ARG A 7 -3.22 -15.30 -12.80
CA ARG A 7 -4.65 -15.61 -12.94
C ARG A 7 -5.01 -16.99 -12.40
N PHE A 8 -4.18 -18.00 -12.65
CA PHE A 8 -4.39 -19.35 -12.11
C PHE A 8 -4.37 -19.33 -10.57
N LEU A 9 -3.38 -18.67 -9.96
CA LEU A 9 -3.28 -18.58 -8.50
C LEU A 9 -4.47 -17.83 -7.89
N ALA A 10 -4.88 -16.72 -8.48
CA ALA A 10 -6.06 -15.96 -8.04
C ALA A 10 -7.34 -16.80 -8.13
N SER A 11 -7.56 -17.50 -9.27
CA SER A 11 -8.72 -18.39 -9.45
C SER A 11 -8.71 -19.54 -8.44
N LYS A 12 -7.52 -20.08 -8.14
CA LYS A 12 -7.36 -21.15 -7.13
C LYS A 12 -7.67 -20.64 -5.73
N GLY A 13 -7.26 -19.42 -5.40
CA GLY A 13 -7.61 -18.76 -4.14
C GLY A 13 -9.12 -18.61 -3.98
N VAL A 14 -9.82 -18.11 -5.00
CA VAL A 14 -11.27 -17.98 -5.00
C VAL A 14 -11.95 -19.35 -4.83
N GLN A 15 -11.48 -20.39 -5.56
CA GLN A 15 -12.01 -21.75 -5.44
C GLN A 15 -11.88 -22.29 -4.00
N LEU A 16 -10.75 -22.06 -3.34
CA LEU A 16 -10.54 -22.50 -1.95
C LEU A 16 -11.47 -21.78 -0.98
N LEU A 17 -11.61 -20.46 -1.13
CA LEU A 17 -12.47 -19.64 -0.27
C LEU A 17 -13.96 -19.98 -0.44
N ALA A 18 -14.40 -20.40 -1.62
CA ALA A 18 -15.77 -20.85 -1.86
C ALA A 18 -16.20 -22.06 -0.98
N ASN A 19 -15.23 -22.87 -0.53
CA ASN A 19 -15.53 -24.01 0.34
C ASN A 19 -16.02 -23.60 1.74
N TYR A 20 -15.74 -22.38 2.19
CA TYR A 20 -16.22 -21.88 3.50
C TYR A 20 -17.72 -21.59 3.53
N ARG A 21 -18.40 -21.59 2.37
CA ARG A 21 -19.85 -21.35 2.24
C ARG A 21 -20.32 -20.08 2.99
N ASN A 22 -19.47 -19.08 3.11
CA ASN A 22 -19.76 -17.83 3.76
C ASN A 22 -19.93 -16.71 2.69
N PRO A 23 -21.17 -16.24 2.47
CA PRO A 23 -21.43 -15.20 1.47
C PRO A 23 -20.65 -13.90 1.71
N GLU A 24 -20.40 -13.55 2.97
CA GLU A 24 -19.65 -12.35 3.32
C GLU A 24 -18.19 -12.43 2.85
N ILE A 25 -17.55 -13.59 3.03
CA ILE A 25 -16.20 -13.85 2.51
C ILE A 25 -16.18 -13.69 0.99
N MET A 26 -17.14 -14.28 0.29
CA MET A 26 -17.21 -14.20 -1.17
C MET A 26 -17.47 -12.76 -1.65
N ARG A 27 -18.31 -12.01 -0.93
CA ARG A 27 -18.56 -10.59 -1.21
C ARG A 27 -17.28 -9.76 -1.05
N MET A 28 -16.52 -9.96 0.04
CA MET A 28 -15.25 -9.28 0.28
C MET A 28 -14.26 -9.57 -0.85
N VAL A 29 -14.10 -10.83 -1.23
CA VAL A 29 -13.20 -11.23 -2.33
C VAL A 29 -13.61 -10.59 -3.65
N GLY A 30 -14.89 -10.65 -4.00
CA GLY A 30 -15.40 -10.05 -5.23
C GLY A 30 -15.15 -8.54 -5.30
N SER A 31 -15.43 -7.82 -4.21
CA SER A 31 -15.15 -6.38 -4.12
C SER A 31 -13.65 -6.08 -4.28
N THR A 32 -12.81 -6.87 -3.63
CA THR A 32 -11.35 -6.68 -3.70
C THR A 32 -10.80 -6.91 -5.10
N LEU A 33 -11.29 -7.92 -5.82
CA LEU A 33 -10.87 -8.14 -7.21
C LEU A 33 -11.24 -6.95 -8.11
N VAL A 34 -12.39 -6.34 -7.88
CA VAL A 34 -12.79 -5.11 -8.58
C VAL A 34 -11.88 -3.93 -8.19
N ASP A 35 -11.59 -3.75 -6.89
CA ASP A 35 -10.73 -2.68 -6.40
C ASP A 35 -9.32 -2.80 -6.96
N ILE A 36 -8.71 -3.99 -6.90
CA ILE A 36 -7.38 -4.24 -7.48
C ILE A 36 -7.36 -3.93 -8.98
N SER A 37 -8.39 -4.38 -9.72
CA SER A 37 -8.46 -4.14 -11.17
C SER A 37 -8.58 -2.64 -11.48
N LYS A 38 -9.33 -1.87 -10.70
CA LYS A 38 -9.41 -0.42 -10.80
C LYS A 38 -8.07 0.25 -10.45
N GLY A 39 -7.44 -0.20 -9.35
CA GLY A 39 -6.14 0.32 -8.93
C GLY A 39 -5.05 0.10 -9.98
N GLU A 40 -4.99 -1.10 -10.58
CA GLU A 40 -4.08 -1.40 -11.69
C GLU A 40 -4.35 -0.54 -12.92
N LEU A 41 -5.63 -0.32 -13.26
CA LEU A 41 -5.98 0.54 -14.39
C LEU A 41 -5.55 1.99 -14.15
N LEU A 42 -5.77 2.52 -12.95
CA LEU A 42 -5.33 3.86 -12.58
C LEU A 42 -3.80 3.97 -12.61
N ASP A 43 -3.09 2.97 -12.10
CA ASP A 43 -1.63 2.90 -12.09
C ASP A 43 -1.06 2.94 -13.52
N ILE A 44 -1.63 2.15 -14.44
CA ILE A 44 -1.22 2.12 -15.86
C ILE A 44 -1.51 3.44 -16.58
N LEU A 45 -2.60 4.12 -16.23
CA LEU A 45 -3.01 5.39 -16.85
C LEU A 45 -2.30 6.60 -16.25
N SER A 46 -1.68 6.46 -15.10
CA SER A 46 -0.94 7.51 -14.41
C SER A 46 0.56 7.44 -14.73
N ASP A 47 1.25 8.54 -14.53
CA ASP A 47 2.69 8.63 -14.69
C ASP A 47 3.35 9.22 -13.42
N VAL A 48 4.63 9.54 -13.51
CA VAL A 48 5.41 10.13 -12.42
C VAL A 48 4.91 11.50 -11.96
N SER A 49 4.01 12.14 -12.71
CA SER A 49 3.40 13.44 -12.37
C SER A 49 2.10 13.32 -11.58
N ALA A 50 1.66 12.09 -11.24
CA ALA A 50 0.49 11.86 -10.40
C ALA A 50 0.60 12.62 -9.07
N SER A 51 -0.51 13.22 -8.62
CA SER A 51 -0.57 13.90 -7.32
C SER A 51 -0.49 12.91 -6.15
N VAL A 52 -0.16 13.41 -4.95
CA VAL A 52 -0.17 12.60 -3.71
C VAL A 52 -1.51 11.91 -3.50
N ASN A 53 -2.63 12.59 -3.78
CA ASN A 53 -3.96 12.00 -3.64
C ASN A 53 -4.21 10.86 -4.65
N GLU A 54 -3.72 10.97 -5.88
CA GLU A 54 -3.79 9.90 -6.87
C GLU A 54 -2.93 8.71 -6.45
N CYS A 55 -1.70 8.93 -5.99
CA CYS A 55 -0.86 7.86 -5.44
C CYS A 55 -1.54 7.13 -4.27
N VAL A 56 -2.15 7.87 -3.35
CA VAL A 56 -2.90 7.31 -2.21
C VAL A 56 -4.11 6.49 -2.71
N ALA A 57 -4.87 6.99 -3.68
CA ALA A 57 -6.02 6.27 -4.23
C ALA A 57 -5.61 4.96 -4.93
N ILE A 58 -4.52 4.98 -5.70
CA ILE A 58 -3.95 3.80 -6.35
C ILE A 58 -3.50 2.78 -5.29
N ALA A 59 -2.73 3.21 -4.30
CA ALA A 59 -2.25 2.37 -3.20
C ALA A 59 -3.41 1.73 -2.40
N ASP A 60 -4.45 2.50 -2.14
CA ASP A 60 -5.63 2.02 -1.42
C ASP A 60 -6.38 0.92 -2.20
N LEU A 61 -6.58 1.11 -3.50
CA LEU A 61 -7.28 0.14 -4.35
C LEU A 61 -6.40 -1.08 -4.68
N LYS A 62 -5.15 -0.87 -5.07
CA LYS A 62 -4.26 -1.92 -5.58
C LYS A 62 -3.70 -2.80 -4.46
N THR A 63 -3.31 -2.21 -3.34
CA THR A 63 -2.59 -2.88 -2.25
C THR A 63 -3.43 -2.98 -0.98
N ALA A 64 -3.91 -1.87 -0.44
CA ALA A 64 -4.56 -1.85 0.86
C ALA A 64 -5.90 -2.60 0.89
N SER A 65 -6.63 -2.64 -0.22
CA SER A 65 -7.86 -3.44 -0.36
C SER A 65 -7.61 -4.93 -0.09
N LEU A 66 -6.50 -5.48 -0.59
CA LEU A 66 -6.12 -6.88 -0.38
C LEU A 66 -5.77 -7.17 1.08
N PHE A 67 -5.00 -6.29 1.73
CA PHE A 67 -4.68 -6.41 3.16
C PHE A 67 -5.95 -6.34 4.02
N GLY A 68 -6.86 -5.41 3.71
CA GLY A 68 -8.13 -5.27 4.40
C GLY A 68 -8.99 -6.53 4.27
N THR A 69 -9.06 -7.09 3.08
CA THR A 69 -9.82 -8.31 2.82
C THR A 69 -9.19 -9.52 3.48
N ALA A 70 -7.88 -9.68 3.42
CA ALA A 70 -7.20 -10.79 4.10
C ALA A 70 -7.44 -10.77 5.62
N SER A 71 -7.32 -9.59 6.25
CA SER A 71 -7.62 -9.41 7.66
C SER A 71 -9.11 -9.66 7.98
N GLY A 72 -10.01 -9.17 7.13
CA GLY A 72 -11.45 -9.39 7.28
C GLY A 72 -11.85 -10.86 7.15
N ILE A 73 -11.29 -11.59 6.18
CA ILE A 73 -11.53 -13.02 5.99
C ILE A 73 -11.07 -13.81 7.22
N GLY A 74 -9.84 -13.54 7.70
CA GLY A 74 -9.33 -14.18 8.91
C GLY A 74 -10.24 -13.94 10.11
N ALA A 75 -10.72 -12.73 10.30
CA ALA A 75 -11.66 -12.37 11.35
C ALA A 75 -13.01 -13.08 11.19
N ALA A 76 -13.57 -13.12 9.97
CA ALA A 76 -14.83 -13.79 9.68
C ALA A 76 -14.77 -15.30 9.95
N ILE A 77 -13.67 -15.95 9.57
CA ILE A 77 -13.43 -17.36 9.86
C ILE A 77 -13.33 -17.61 11.38
N ALA A 78 -12.76 -16.64 12.12
CA ALA A 78 -12.71 -16.68 13.59
C ALA A 78 -14.05 -16.32 14.27
N GLY A 79 -15.10 -16.08 13.50
CA GLY A 79 -16.45 -15.74 14.02
C GLY A 79 -16.66 -14.28 14.36
N ALA A 80 -15.82 -13.36 13.86
CA ALA A 80 -16.05 -11.93 14.01
C ALA A 80 -17.19 -11.44 13.09
N GLU A 81 -18.07 -10.62 13.63
CA GLU A 81 -19.19 -10.03 12.92
C GLU A 81 -19.32 -8.53 13.23
N GLY A 82 -20.14 -7.83 12.46
CA GLY A 82 -20.49 -6.45 12.70
C GLY A 82 -19.30 -5.52 12.88
N ARG A 83 -19.22 -4.85 14.02
CA ARG A 83 -18.17 -3.85 14.30
C ARG A 83 -16.77 -4.46 14.38
N ASP A 84 -16.62 -5.66 14.93
CA ASP A 84 -15.33 -6.33 15.07
C ASP A 84 -14.78 -6.71 13.68
N LEU A 85 -15.62 -7.19 12.77
CA LEU A 85 -15.24 -7.48 11.38
C LEU A 85 -14.77 -6.21 10.65
N VAL A 86 -15.54 -5.13 10.74
CA VAL A 86 -15.18 -3.83 10.14
C VAL A 86 -13.87 -3.29 10.70
N ALA A 87 -13.64 -3.43 12.00
CA ALA A 87 -12.40 -3.00 12.64
C ALA A 87 -11.18 -3.78 12.13
N MET A 88 -11.32 -5.09 11.93
CA MET A 88 -10.27 -5.92 11.37
C MET A 88 -9.99 -5.60 9.89
N GLN A 89 -11.02 -5.29 9.11
CA GLN A 89 -10.84 -4.81 7.73
C GLN A 89 -10.09 -3.47 7.71
N LYS A 90 -10.44 -2.53 8.59
CA LYS A 90 -9.75 -1.25 8.73
C LYS A 90 -8.29 -1.44 9.15
N PHE A 91 -8.03 -2.33 10.11
CA PHE A 91 -6.67 -2.71 10.51
C PHE A 91 -5.86 -3.15 9.30
N GLY A 92 -6.37 -4.11 8.52
CA GLY A 92 -5.68 -4.60 7.32
C GLY A 92 -5.46 -3.50 6.30
N ARG A 93 -6.50 -2.71 5.98
CA ARG A 93 -6.39 -1.63 4.98
C ARG A 93 -5.35 -0.58 5.36
N SER A 94 -5.35 -0.13 6.62
CA SER A 94 -4.34 0.82 7.12
C SER A 94 -2.93 0.20 7.12
N SER A 95 -2.80 -1.06 7.49
CA SER A 95 -1.53 -1.80 7.40
C SER A 95 -1.01 -1.89 5.96
N GLY A 96 -1.89 -2.14 5.00
CA GLY A 96 -1.56 -2.16 3.57
C GLY A 96 -1.12 -0.80 3.03
N MET A 97 -1.72 0.29 3.51
CA MET A 97 -1.27 1.66 3.19
C MET A 97 0.14 1.93 3.76
N ALA A 98 0.39 1.56 5.02
CA ALA A 98 1.71 1.69 5.63
C ALA A 98 2.77 0.91 4.85
N PHE A 99 2.42 -0.31 4.42
CA PHE A 99 3.26 -1.17 3.60
C PHE A 99 3.60 -0.50 2.25
N GLN A 100 2.58 0.01 1.52
CA GLN A 100 2.79 0.59 0.19
C GLN A 100 3.63 1.86 0.25
N VAL A 101 3.35 2.76 1.21
CA VAL A 101 4.17 3.97 1.39
C VAL A 101 5.62 3.61 1.69
N ARG A 102 5.87 2.56 2.48
CA ARG A 102 7.22 2.07 2.72
C ARG A 102 7.87 1.48 1.46
N ASP A 103 7.12 0.75 0.64
CA ASP A 103 7.60 0.26 -0.67
C ASP A 103 8.07 1.43 -1.55
N ASP A 104 7.24 2.46 -1.67
CA ASP A 104 7.56 3.67 -2.44
C ASP A 104 8.85 4.36 -1.96
N MET A 105 9.14 4.29 -0.64
CA MET A 105 10.40 4.80 -0.09
C MET A 105 11.59 3.89 -0.42
N LEU A 106 11.38 2.56 -0.40
CA LEU A 106 12.44 1.58 -0.68
C LEU A 106 12.93 1.63 -2.13
N ASP A 107 12.13 2.14 -3.07
CA ASP A 107 12.56 2.40 -4.45
C ASP A 107 13.81 3.32 -4.53
N PHE A 108 14.06 4.11 -3.48
CA PHE A 108 15.20 5.03 -3.38
C PHE A 108 16.30 4.55 -2.42
N ASP A 109 16.12 3.40 -1.78
CA ASP A 109 17.15 2.83 -0.89
C ASP A 109 18.34 2.27 -1.70
N ASP A 110 19.51 2.36 -1.13
CA ASP A 110 20.84 2.38 -1.74
C ASP A 110 21.30 1.04 -2.32
N GLY A 111 20.82 0.62 -3.44
CA GLY A 111 21.32 -0.62 -4.06
C GLY A 111 21.33 -0.63 -5.58
N SER A 112 20.53 0.19 -6.21
CA SER A 112 20.47 0.27 -7.68
C SER A 112 21.18 1.51 -8.21
N ASN A 113 22.06 1.33 -9.18
CA ASN A 113 22.76 2.44 -9.83
C ASN A 113 21.85 3.30 -10.72
N GLU A 114 20.64 2.84 -11.04
CA GLU A 114 19.69 3.54 -11.90
C GLU A 114 18.32 3.57 -11.24
N ALA A 115 17.73 4.76 -11.09
CA ALA A 115 16.35 4.93 -10.67
C ALA A 115 15.42 4.55 -11.81
N THR A 116 14.61 3.54 -11.61
CA THR A 116 13.55 3.18 -12.55
C THR A 116 12.23 3.81 -12.09
N LEU A 117 12.08 5.12 -12.33
CA LEU A 117 10.84 5.82 -12.06
C LEU A 117 9.88 5.59 -13.22
N SER A 118 9.01 4.61 -13.11
CA SER A 118 8.11 4.20 -14.20
C SER A 118 6.63 4.49 -13.96
N GLY A 119 6.25 4.98 -12.77
CA GLY A 119 4.86 5.20 -12.41
C GLY A 119 4.66 6.09 -11.18
N PRO A 120 3.42 6.16 -10.66
CA PRO A 120 3.07 6.90 -9.47
C PRO A 120 3.85 6.42 -8.24
N ASN A 121 4.43 7.35 -7.49
CA ASN A 121 5.13 7.06 -6.24
C ASN A 121 4.95 8.26 -5.30
N ILE A 122 4.50 8.03 -4.07
CA ILE A 122 4.10 9.09 -3.14
C ILE A 122 5.27 10.02 -2.77
N VAL A 123 6.51 9.52 -2.76
CA VAL A 123 7.70 10.30 -2.41
C VAL A 123 8.03 11.31 -3.51
N THR A 124 8.01 10.87 -4.78
CA THR A 124 8.25 11.75 -5.92
C THR A 124 7.08 12.70 -6.15
N SER A 125 5.87 12.26 -5.88
CA SER A 125 4.68 13.09 -5.97
C SER A 125 4.73 14.26 -4.98
N HIS A 126 5.10 14.02 -3.72
CA HIS A 126 5.33 15.10 -2.76
C HIS A 126 6.40 16.09 -3.27
N LEU A 127 7.52 15.60 -3.81
CA LEU A 127 8.57 16.44 -4.37
C LEU A 127 8.04 17.37 -5.48
N LEU A 128 7.16 16.87 -6.34
CA LEU A 128 6.65 17.62 -7.49
C LEU A 128 5.56 18.64 -7.14
N HIS A 129 4.71 18.30 -6.18
CA HIS A 129 3.47 19.05 -5.94
C HIS A 129 3.39 19.77 -4.59
N GLU A 130 4.00 19.23 -3.54
CA GLU A 130 3.80 19.69 -2.16
C GLU A 130 5.07 20.22 -1.49
N ALA A 131 6.26 19.91 -2.00
CA ALA A 131 7.52 20.36 -1.40
C ALA A 131 7.67 21.90 -1.42
N PRO A 132 8.29 22.52 -0.40
CA PRO A 132 8.35 23.98 -0.23
C PRO A 132 9.01 24.78 -1.35
N ARG A 133 9.60 24.13 -2.34
CA ARG A 133 10.16 24.76 -3.55
C ARG A 133 10.05 23.79 -4.74
N PRO A 134 8.89 23.71 -5.40
CA PRO A 134 8.65 22.71 -6.47
C PRO A 134 9.42 22.98 -7.77
N ASN A 135 10.38 23.91 -7.79
CA ASN A 135 11.05 24.37 -9.01
C ASN A 135 11.97 23.32 -9.64
N ASN A 136 11.63 22.90 -10.85
CA ASN A 136 12.45 22.17 -11.83
C ASN A 136 12.90 20.74 -11.48
N HIS A 137 12.21 20.01 -10.60
CA HIS A 137 12.55 18.62 -10.32
C HIS A 137 12.00 17.63 -11.37
N SER A 138 11.04 18.05 -12.21
CA SER A 138 10.46 17.21 -13.27
C SER A 138 11.50 16.67 -14.27
N SER A 139 12.55 17.43 -14.55
CA SER A 139 13.65 16.97 -15.41
C SER A 139 14.49 15.85 -14.78
N LEU A 140 14.58 15.79 -13.43
CA LEU A 140 15.29 14.75 -12.70
C LEU A 140 14.51 13.43 -12.66
N LEU A 141 13.20 13.53 -12.68
CA LEU A 141 12.27 12.40 -12.61
C LEU A 141 11.85 11.89 -14.01
N ASN A 142 12.35 12.51 -15.07
CA ASN A 142 12.07 12.07 -16.43
C ASN A 142 12.72 10.70 -16.70
N PRO A 143 11.96 9.66 -17.06
CA PRO A 143 12.49 8.32 -17.34
C PRO A 143 13.55 8.28 -18.45
N LYS A 144 13.60 9.30 -19.32
CA LYS A 144 14.61 9.45 -20.38
C LYS A 144 15.93 10.05 -19.87
N THR A 145 15.95 10.58 -18.66
CA THR A 145 17.15 11.18 -18.07
C THR A 145 17.85 10.12 -17.23
N ARG A 146 19.02 9.66 -17.65
CA ARG A 146 19.84 8.78 -16.82
C ARG A 146 20.33 9.52 -15.57
N THR A 147 19.54 9.41 -14.51
CA THR A 147 19.86 10.01 -13.22
C THR A 147 20.17 8.88 -12.22
N THR A 148 21.24 9.01 -11.45
CA THR A 148 21.57 8.02 -10.44
C THR A 148 20.66 8.14 -9.22
N ASN A 149 20.29 7.02 -8.61
CA ASN A 149 19.52 6.99 -7.36
C ASN A 149 20.09 7.93 -6.29
N ARG A 150 21.41 7.99 -6.16
CA ARG A 150 22.09 8.89 -5.21
C ARG A 150 21.74 10.38 -5.42
N LYS A 151 21.61 10.83 -6.68
CA LYS A 151 21.26 12.22 -6.97
C LYS A 151 19.79 12.50 -6.62
N ILE A 152 18.87 11.59 -6.99
CA ILE A 152 17.45 11.68 -6.64
C ILE A 152 17.29 11.66 -5.13
N LEU A 153 17.89 10.70 -4.43
CA LEU A 153 17.83 10.56 -2.97
C LEU A 153 18.27 11.84 -2.25
N ARG A 154 19.35 12.50 -2.73
CA ARG A 154 19.80 13.77 -2.16
C ARG A 154 18.76 14.87 -2.31
N VAL A 155 18.08 14.94 -3.44
CA VAL A 155 17.00 15.92 -3.69
C VAL A 155 15.79 15.63 -2.82
N LEU A 156 15.35 14.37 -2.74
CA LEU A 156 14.24 13.94 -1.90
C LEU A 156 14.45 14.27 -0.43
N LYS A 157 15.64 13.98 0.11
CA LYS A 157 16.04 14.34 1.48
C LYS A 157 16.01 15.86 1.70
N LYS A 158 16.57 16.64 0.76
CA LYS A 158 16.59 18.10 0.88
C LYS A 158 15.20 18.73 0.79
N ALA A 159 14.27 18.09 0.09
CA ALA A 159 12.89 18.52 -0.07
C ALA A 159 11.97 18.09 1.08
N GLY A 160 12.43 17.23 1.98
CA GLY A 160 11.60 16.67 3.05
C GLY A 160 10.63 15.58 2.57
N SER A 161 10.82 15.04 1.35
CA SER A 161 9.86 14.10 0.76
C SER A 161 9.94 12.71 1.38
N LEU A 162 11.11 12.31 1.89
CA LEU A 162 11.26 11.06 2.61
C LEU A 162 10.65 11.15 4.01
N GLU A 163 10.88 12.24 4.71
CA GLU A 163 10.29 12.54 6.01
C GLU A 163 8.75 12.58 5.92
N PHE A 164 8.22 13.23 4.88
CA PHE A 164 6.77 13.21 4.59
C PHE A 164 6.22 11.79 4.43
N ALA A 165 6.89 10.95 3.63
CA ALA A 165 6.45 9.58 3.42
C ALA A 165 6.57 8.74 4.71
N GLU A 166 7.62 8.93 5.52
CA GLU A 166 7.81 8.26 6.80
C GLU A 166 6.68 8.61 7.78
N GLU A 167 6.33 9.90 7.90
CA GLU A 167 5.20 10.35 8.71
C GLU A 167 3.88 9.75 8.25
N ARG A 168 3.64 9.68 6.93
CA ARG A 168 2.46 9.04 6.37
C ARG A 168 2.42 7.54 6.68
N ALA A 169 3.51 6.82 6.50
CA ALA A 169 3.59 5.39 6.78
C ALA A 169 3.35 5.09 8.26
N SER A 170 4.00 5.86 9.16
CA SER A 170 3.78 5.77 10.61
C SER A 170 2.34 6.08 10.99
N GLY A 171 1.74 7.13 10.44
CA GLY A 171 0.35 7.50 10.68
C GLY A 171 -0.64 6.41 10.26
N TYR A 172 -0.39 5.74 9.13
CA TYR A 172 -1.19 4.57 8.73
C TYR A 172 -1.02 3.38 9.69
N ALA A 173 0.19 3.11 10.17
CA ALA A 173 0.42 2.08 11.18
C ALA A 173 -0.30 2.39 12.51
N ASP A 174 -0.33 3.66 12.93
CA ASP A 174 -1.07 4.08 14.12
C ASP A 174 -2.58 3.94 13.92
N ASN A 175 -3.12 4.29 12.75
CA ASN A 175 -4.53 4.06 12.40
C ASN A 175 -4.89 2.57 12.41
N ALA A 176 -3.97 1.69 11.96
CA ALA A 176 -4.15 0.26 12.05
C ALA A 176 -4.26 -0.19 13.52
N LYS A 177 -3.33 0.21 14.37
CA LYS A 177 -3.34 -0.11 15.82
C LYS A 177 -4.60 0.42 16.51
N GLU A 178 -5.03 1.64 16.18
CA GLU A 178 -6.25 2.24 16.74
C GLU A 178 -7.49 1.40 16.37
N SER A 179 -7.56 0.89 15.14
CA SER A 179 -8.68 0.03 14.71
C SER A 179 -8.81 -1.22 15.57
N LEU A 180 -7.69 -1.80 16.06
CA LEU A 180 -7.71 -2.97 16.93
C LEU A 180 -8.32 -2.71 18.30
N ARG A 181 -8.29 -1.45 18.80
CA ARG A 181 -8.83 -1.11 20.14
C ARG A 181 -10.31 -1.40 20.26
N SER A 182 -11.05 -1.30 19.19
CA SER A 182 -12.49 -1.56 19.16
C SER A 182 -12.86 -3.05 19.14
N VAL A 183 -11.92 -3.95 18.84
CA VAL A 183 -12.15 -5.40 18.76
C VAL A 183 -12.21 -6.01 20.16
N LYS A 184 -13.36 -6.55 20.55
CA LYS A 184 -13.63 -6.98 21.94
C LYS A 184 -12.83 -8.21 22.39
N ARG A 185 -12.65 -9.21 21.53
CA ARG A 185 -12.04 -10.51 21.86
C ARG A 185 -10.80 -10.79 21.03
N LEU A 186 -9.80 -9.93 21.12
CA LEU A 186 -8.56 -10.06 20.39
C LEU A 186 -7.42 -10.53 21.30
N ARG A 187 -7.17 -11.84 21.34
CA ARG A 187 -6.14 -12.44 22.23
C ARG A 187 -4.72 -11.97 21.89
N ASN A 188 -4.40 -11.88 20.63
CA ASN A 188 -3.05 -11.60 20.13
C ASN A 188 -2.91 -10.17 19.59
N ARG A 189 -3.58 -9.19 20.20
CA ARG A 189 -3.54 -7.78 19.77
C ARG A 189 -2.11 -7.28 19.59
N LYS A 190 -1.24 -7.54 20.55
CA LYS A 190 0.16 -7.10 20.54
C LYS A 190 0.92 -7.56 19.29
N ILE A 191 0.70 -8.81 18.86
CA ILE A 191 1.33 -9.34 17.63
C ILE A 191 0.89 -8.55 16.40
N LEU A 192 -0.40 -8.19 16.32
CA LEU A 192 -0.91 -7.40 15.21
C LEU A 192 -0.41 -5.96 15.24
N GLU A 193 -0.28 -5.38 16.43
CA GLU A 193 0.33 -4.05 16.61
C GLU A 193 1.81 -4.05 16.18
N GLU A 194 2.58 -5.05 16.61
CA GLU A 194 3.97 -5.26 16.20
C GLU A 194 4.09 -5.50 14.67
N TYR A 195 3.14 -6.22 14.08
CA TYR A 195 3.09 -6.42 12.63
C TYR A 195 2.84 -5.11 11.88
N ALA A 196 1.91 -4.26 12.35
CA ALA A 196 1.69 -2.95 11.75
C ALA A 196 2.95 -2.08 11.81
N ASP A 197 3.67 -2.11 12.95
CA ASP A 197 4.95 -1.40 13.09
C ASP A 197 6.05 -1.97 12.18
N TYR A 198 6.12 -3.29 12.03
CA TYR A 198 7.08 -3.95 11.14
C TYR A 198 6.91 -3.50 9.69
N LEU A 199 5.68 -3.40 9.19
CA LEU A 199 5.39 -3.11 7.78
C LEU A 199 6.00 -1.78 7.30
N TRP A 200 6.02 -0.75 8.14
CA TRP A 200 6.60 0.53 7.75
C TRP A 200 8.08 0.71 8.17
N LYS A 201 8.57 -0.11 9.12
CA LYS A 201 9.97 -0.06 9.59
C LYS A 201 10.90 -1.02 8.84
N ARG A 202 10.37 -1.93 8.02
CA ARG A 202 11.17 -2.91 7.28
C ARG A 202 12.21 -2.22 6.38
N LYS A 203 13.34 -2.91 6.15
CA LYS A 203 14.45 -2.40 5.34
C LYS A 203 14.54 -3.07 3.98
N ASP A 204 13.74 -4.10 3.77
CA ASP A 204 13.66 -4.98 2.61
C ASP A 204 12.22 -5.47 2.38
#